data_ef526d06002672fe36b7e8b684a3d46e
#
_entry.id   ef526d06002672fe36b7e8b684a3d46e
#
_cell.length_a   1.000
_cell.length_b   1.000
_cell.length_c   1.000
_cell.angle_alpha   90.00
_cell.angle_beta   90.00
_cell.angle_gamma   90.00
#
_symmetry.space_group_name_H-M   'P 1'
#
loop_
_entity.id
_entity.type
_entity.pdbx_description
1 polymer ?
#
loop_
_entity_poly.entity_id
_entity_poly.type
_entity_poly.pdbx_seq_one_letter_code
_entity_poly.pdbx_strand_id
1 'polypeptide(L)'
;MKRTLLLAVLALAALAHGDGDVRFTSIKELSKIPSQHIPSGTRFSVTGQVISVFHRYNVRTLFITDATNLIVVGDWTKKPCGRHGDIVAISGSAETDARNGLSGLAALAIDVIDNAPLPDTPKLDWNTYLLPHDDNSCFMSVSGVVTSVRHDDFDAHWNWIMLRNGAHSIPVAAIDEEYPLDTLTELVDADVVIRGMLTTLTSVFSKKYLVPFGENGMSIVRKATNPFDRPPLGTGDPSHRQTVRGIVTTVGKNWLFLQTEGQLPLRNGFIPVQLCGSCGDIAPGDIVSASGFLNLESANVQISEAVARREGRTAPNDVNPVDIDIESLFMSQNGLREVSKTWHGKLIRVEGTVVTTLGESAVTGIMRLRKDDKTVEVQVSEIGTSGYEDAEEGSKVSATGICIVELENPNGATILPVFHRVLILPRTADDIRVIAHRPWWTPARLVAMIALLSAFLVGAMLWNKTLVERARRQAEALFREMAAHK
;
A
#
# COMPACT_ATOMS: atom_id res chain seq x y z
N MET A 1 32.40 -7.77 -4.62
CA MET A 1 33.89 -7.73 -4.70
C MET A 1 34.48 -6.36 -4.37
N LYS A 2 34.00 -5.21 -4.89
CA LYS A 2 34.56 -3.88 -4.56
C LYS A 2 34.37 -3.47 -3.09
N ARG A 3 33.26 -3.83 -2.42
CA ARG A 3 33.01 -3.54 -0.99
C ARG A 3 33.96 -4.28 -0.05
N THR A 4 34.26 -5.53 -0.35
CA THR A 4 35.23 -6.34 0.45
C THR A 4 36.66 -5.82 0.32
N LEU A 5 37.01 -5.25 -0.84
CA LEU A 5 38.32 -4.67 -1.05
C LEU A 5 38.49 -3.35 -0.29
N LEU A 6 37.43 -2.51 -0.20
CA LEU A 6 37.49 -1.24 0.53
C LEU A 6 37.57 -1.47 2.06
N LEU A 7 36.83 -2.44 2.59
CA LEU A 7 36.92 -2.86 3.98
C LEU A 7 38.28 -3.50 4.31
N ALA A 8 38.85 -4.27 3.37
CA ALA A 8 40.19 -4.83 3.52
C ALA A 8 41.29 -3.75 3.48
N VAL A 9 41.15 -2.72 2.64
CA VAL A 9 42.05 -1.59 2.56
C VAL A 9 41.97 -0.72 3.83
N LEU A 10 40.78 -0.48 4.38
CA LEU A 10 40.59 0.22 5.65
C LEU A 10 41.10 -0.59 6.84
N ALA A 11 40.86 -1.91 6.84
CA ALA A 11 41.40 -2.80 7.87
C ALA A 11 42.94 -2.94 7.76
N LEU A 12 43.51 -2.95 6.56
CA LEU A 12 44.95 -2.93 6.34
C LEU A 12 45.58 -1.57 6.71
N ALA A 13 44.91 -0.43 6.46
CA ALA A 13 45.34 0.87 6.89
C ALA A 13 45.33 1.00 8.43
N ALA A 14 44.34 0.42 9.09
CA ALA A 14 44.23 0.37 10.56
C ALA A 14 45.28 -0.59 11.17
N LEU A 15 45.67 -1.66 10.48
CA LEU A 15 46.69 -2.61 10.92
C LEU A 15 48.12 -2.14 10.62
N ALA A 16 48.33 -1.30 9.60
CA ALA A 16 49.62 -0.77 9.21
C ALA A 16 50.07 0.45 10.03
N HIS A 17 49.15 1.10 10.74
CA HIS A 17 49.46 2.22 11.63
C HIS A 17 49.09 1.78 13.05
N GLY A 18 50.06 1.19 13.73
CA GLY A 18 49.96 0.98 15.16
C GLY A 18 49.61 2.30 15.85
N ASP A 19 48.48 2.33 16.56
CA ASP A 19 47.96 3.41 17.44
C ASP A 19 48.00 4.86 16.89
N GLY A 20 48.04 5.02 15.55
CA GLY A 20 47.97 6.30 14.87
C GLY A 20 46.53 6.68 14.56
N ASP A 21 46.09 7.76 15.18
CA ASP A 21 44.80 8.45 14.93
C ASP A 21 44.51 8.56 13.42
N VAL A 22 43.57 7.76 12.91
CA VAL A 22 43.04 7.91 11.54
C VAL A 22 42.31 9.25 11.48
N ARG A 23 42.87 10.19 10.72
CA ARG A 23 42.32 11.54 10.58
C ARG A 23 41.88 11.80 9.17
N PHE A 24 40.60 12.08 8.99
CA PHE A 24 40.07 12.52 7.71
C PHE A 24 40.18 14.03 7.56
N THR A 25 40.64 14.50 6.41
CA THR A 25 40.80 15.92 6.10
C THR A 25 39.91 16.37 4.92
N SER A 26 39.11 15.49 4.36
CA SER A 26 38.26 15.76 3.19
C SER A 26 36.83 15.27 3.40
N ILE A 27 35.88 16.13 3.09
CA ILE A 27 34.43 15.77 3.04
C ILE A 27 34.20 14.62 2.09
N LYS A 28 34.87 14.61 0.92
CA LYS A 28 34.81 13.56 -0.07
C LYS A 28 35.20 12.18 0.46
N GLU A 29 36.15 12.10 1.34
CA GLU A 29 36.58 10.83 1.95
C GLU A 29 35.57 10.38 3.00
N LEU A 30 35.10 11.28 3.86
CA LEU A 30 34.09 10.98 4.87
C LEU A 30 32.76 10.60 4.27
N SER A 31 32.32 11.26 3.21
CA SER A 31 31.01 10.98 2.55
C SER A 31 30.94 9.59 1.89
N LYS A 32 32.09 8.96 1.61
CA LYS A 32 32.13 7.58 1.04
C LYS A 32 31.88 6.49 2.08
N ILE A 33 31.98 6.83 3.34
CA ILE A 33 31.79 5.88 4.44
C ILE A 33 30.39 6.10 4.98
N PRO A 34 29.50 5.09 4.88
CA PRO A 34 28.20 5.18 5.51
C PRO A 34 28.37 5.52 7.00
N SER A 35 27.62 6.49 7.50
CA SER A 35 27.77 7.01 8.87
C SER A 35 27.79 5.91 9.94
N GLN A 36 26.98 4.86 9.75
CA GLN A 36 26.90 3.70 10.63
C GLN A 36 28.15 2.78 10.60
N HIS A 37 29.07 2.97 9.67
CA HIS A 37 30.29 2.17 9.53
C HIS A 37 31.57 2.96 9.85
N ILE A 38 31.43 4.22 10.27
CA ILE A 38 32.59 5.01 10.71
C ILE A 38 33.05 4.49 12.09
N PRO A 39 34.29 3.99 12.23
CA PRO A 39 34.77 3.50 13.53
C PRO A 39 34.71 4.60 14.60
N SER A 40 34.23 4.27 15.78
CA SER A 40 34.21 5.19 16.92
C SER A 40 35.62 5.65 17.26
N GLY A 41 35.78 6.92 17.60
CA GLY A 41 37.08 7.55 17.86
C GLY A 41 37.83 8.03 16.62
N THR A 42 37.34 7.76 15.40
CA THR A 42 37.90 8.32 14.17
C THR A 42 37.86 9.84 14.22
N ARG A 43 38.99 10.50 14.08
CA ARG A 43 39.09 11.97 14.09
C ARG A 43 38.95 12.56 12.70
N PHE A 44 38.34 13.73 12.61
CA PHE A 44 38.24 14.48 11.36
C PHE A 44 38.52 15.96 11.54
N SER A 45 38.98 16.60 10.48
CA SER A 45 39.16 18.07 10.41
C SER A 45 38.92 18.47 8.96
N VAL A 46 37.76 19.07 8.69
CA VAL A 46 37.31 19.39 7.34
C VAL A 46 36.84 20.84 7.24
N THR A 47 36.91 21.39 6.03
CA THR A 47 36.33 22.69 5.71
C THR A 47 35.21 22.48 4.71
N GLY A 48 34.10 23.15 4.93
CA GLY A 48 32.94 23.06 4.05
C GLY A 48 31.92 24.14 4.34
N GLN A 49 30.90 24.21 3.51
CA GLN A 49 29.81 25.17 3.65
C GLN A 49 28.60 24.54 4.33
N VAL A 50 28.06 25.22 5.33
CA VAL A 50 26.82 24.82 6.02
C VAL A 50 25.65 25.09 5.09
N ILE A 51 24.96 24.04 4.68
CA ILE A 51 23.76 24.13 3.82
C ILE A 51 22.45 24.09 4.59
N SER A 52 22.45 23.50 5.79
CA SER A 52 21.32 23.52 6.71
C SER A 52 21.74 23.24 8.15
N VAL A 53 20.91 23.71 9.07
CA VAL A 53 21.06 23.48 10.51
C VAL A 53 19.73 22.94 11.03
N PHE A 54 19.78 21.79 11.64
CA PHE A 54 18.61 21.12 12.15
C PHE A 54 18.72 20.83 13.66
N HIS A 55 17.64 20.96 14.41
CA HIS A 55 17.60 20.64 15.84
C HIS A 55 16.77 19.38 16.06
N ARG A 56 17.40 18.32 16.54
CA ARG A 56 16.71 17.07 16.88
C ARG A 56 17.15 16.59 18.27
N TYR A 57 16.19 16.29 19.14
CA TYR A 57 16.45 15.78 20.49
C TYR A 57 17.51 16.59 21.28
N ASN A 58 17.45 17.92 21.20
CA ASN A 58 18.41 18.85 21.81
C ASN A 58 19.84 18.78 21.21
N VAL A 59 20.03 18.10 20.11
CA VAL A 59 21.28 18.10 19.35
C VAL A 59 21.12 18.93 18.10
N ARG A 60 21.94 19.92 17.94
CA ARG A 60 22.04 20.71 16.71
C ARG A 60 22.83 19.90 15.69
N THR A 61 22.29 19.70 14.52
CA THR A 61 22.91 18.93 13.43
C THR A 61 23.21 19.86 12.27
N LEU A 62 24.44 19.81 11.78
CA LEU A 62 24.88 20.58 10.62
C LEU A 62 25.02 19.68 9.41
N PHE A 63 24.51 20.16 8.29
CA PHE A 63 24.71 19.56 6.98
C PHE A 63 25.73 20.38 6.22
N ILE A 64 26.85 19.75 5.86
CA ILE A 64 28.06 20.43 5.38
C ILE A 64 28.52 19.85 4.07
N THR A 65 28.75 20.72 3.09
CA THR A 65 29.13 20.33 1.71
C THR A 65 30.45 20.96 1.27
N ASP A 66 31.15 20.26 0.36
CA ASP A 66 32.24 20.78 -0.46
C ASP A 66 31.78 21.11 -1.90
N ALA A 67 30.50 21.39 -2.10
CA ALA A 67 29.77 21.56 -3.35
C ALA A 67 29.40 20.26 -4.09
N THR A 68 30.05 19.15 -3.83
CA THR A 68 29.79 17.87 -4.51
C THR A 68 29.40 16.77 -3.52
N ASN A 69 30.03 16.75 -2.39
CA ASN A 69 29.86 15.74 -1.34
C ASN A 69 29.22 16.39 -0.11
N LEU A 70 28.55 15.57 0.69
CA LEU A 70 27.84 16.01 1.88
C LEU A 70 28.21 15.13 3.07
N ILE A 71 28.35 15.74 4.24
CA ILE A 71 28.42 15.07 5.54
C ILE A 71 27.39 15.65 6.50
N VAL A 72 27.01 14.86 7.47
CA VAL A 72 26.10 15.26 8.55
C VAL A 72 26.88 15.20 9.86
N VAL A 73 26.90 16.30 10.58
CA VAL A 73 27.72 16.46 11.80
C VAL A 73 26.85 16.98 12.95
N GLY A 74 26.83 16.28 14.08
CA GLY A 74 26.22 16.78 15.31
C GLY A 74 27.10 17.88 15.92
N ASP A 75 26.51 19.03 16.24
CA ASP A 75 27.20 20.15 16.91
C ASP A 75 27.17 19.96 18.42
N TRP A 76 28.29 19.50 18.98
CA TRP A 76 28.50 19.32 20.42
C TRP A 76 29.34 20.43 21.02
N THR A 77 29.50 21.55 20.33
CA THR A 77 30.27 22.68 20.82
C THR A 77 29.53 23.37 21.99
N LYS A 78 30.31 23.94 22.92
CA LYS A 78 29.75 24.70 24.05
C LYS A 78 29.04 25.98 23.61
N LYS A 79 29.38 26.49 22.43
CA LYS A 79 28.74 27.66 21.80
C LYS A 79 28.34 27.24 20.38
N PRO A 80 27.10 26.85 20.17
CA PRO A 80 26.63 26.48 18.84
C PRO A 80 26.93 27.59 17.84
N CYS A 81 27.59 27.26 16.74
CA CYS A 81 27.95 28.20 15.68
C CYS A 81 27.73 27.55 14.30
N GLY A 82 27.84 28.36 13.26
CA GLY A 82 27.53 27.96 11.89
C GLY A 82 26.03 28.19 11.56
N ARG A 83 25.79 29.01 10.57
CA ARG A 83 24.45 29.31 10.00
C ARG A 83 24.46 28.90 8.55
N HIS A 84 23.27 28.83 7.96
CA HIS A 84 23.12 28.63 6.53
C HIS A 84 24.02 29.58 5.72
N GLY A 85 24.80 29.03 4.80
CA GLY A 85 25.76 29.77 3.98
C GLY A 85 27.15 29.94 4.58
N ASP A 86 27.33 29.70 5.89
CA ASP A 86 28.65 29.83 6.51
C ASP A 86 29.63 28.79 5.96
N ILE A 87 30.85 29.26 5.66
CA ILE A 87 32.00 28.39 5.40
C ILE A 87 32.68 28.14 6.74
N VAL A 88 32.78 26.90 7.13
CA VAL A 88 33.24 26.50 8.46
C VAL A 88 34.42 25.52 8.38
N ALA A 89 35.39 25.69 9.27
CA ALA A 89 36.35 24.66 9.60
C ALA A 89 35.84 23.89 10.81
N ILE A 90 35.69 22.58 10.67
CA ILE A 90 35.15 21.73 11.72
C ILE A 90 36.16 20.65 12.06
N SER A 91 36.37 20.44 13.36
CA SER A 91 37.11 19.31 13.86
C SER A 91 36.29 18.57 14.92
N GLY A 92 36.45 17.25 14.93
CA GLY A 92 35.69 16.39 15.83
C GLY A 92 36.09 14.93 15.73
N SER A 93 35.22 14.09 16.26
CA SER A 93 35.38 12.63 16.25
C SER A 93 34.08 11.92 15.88
N ALA A 94 34.22 10.70 15.41
CA ALA A 94 33.08 9.81 15.27
C ALA A 94 32.71 9.25 16.66
N GLU A 95 31.46 9.39 17.03
CA GLU A 95 30.91 8.87 18.29
C GLU A 95 29.82 7.86 18.01
N THR A 96 29.74 6.83 18.84
CA THR A 96 28.66 5.83 18.76
C THR A 96 27.61 6.17 19.81
N ASP A 97 26.37 6.36 19.38
CA ASP A 97 25.24 6.52 20.29
C ASP A 97 25.00 5.20 21.03
N ALA A 98 25.14 5.22 22.34
CA ALA A 98 24.97 4.06 23.20
C ALA A 98 23.55 3.47 23.20
N ARG A 99 22.55 4.22 22.70
CA ARG A 99 21.15 3.80 22.69
C ARG A 99 20.80 2.91 21.49
N ASN A 100 21.37 3.21 20.32
CA ASN A 100 21.05 2.56 19.07
C ASN A 100 22.26 1.92 18.36
N GLY A 101 23.48 2.11 18.90
CA GLY A 101 24.69 1.57 18.32
C GLY A 101 25.14 2.23 17.01
N LEU A 102 24.49 3.32 16.60
CA LEU A 102 24.81 4.03 15.37
C LEU A 102 25.96 5.01 15.62
N SER A 103 26.94 5.00 14.74
CA SER A 103 28.05 5.98 14.76
C SER A 103 27.64 7.23 13.99
N GLY A 104 27.97 8.38 14.53
CA GLY A 104 27.76 9.68 13.92
C GLY A 104 29.01 10.57 14.06
N LEU A 105 29.14 11.57 13.19
CA LEU A 105 30.20 12.60 13.31
C LEU A 105 29.78 13.64 14.34
N ALA A 106 30.63 13.88 15.34
CA ALA A 106 30.43 14.88 16.39
C ALA A 106 31.45 16.00 16.25
N ALA A 107 30.99 17.23 16.02
CA ALA A 107 31.85 18.41 16.02
C ALA A 107 32.18 18.84 17.45
N LEU A 108 33.47 18.94 17.76
CA LEU A 108 33.98 19.43 19.03
C LEU A 108 34.43 20.88 18.94
N ALA A 109 34.81 21.32 17.73
CA ALA A 109 35.11 22.71 17.44
C ALA A 109 34.62 23.07 16.03
N ILE A 110 34.06 24.27 15.92
CA ILE A 110 33.55 24.85 14.67
C ILE A 110 34.02 26.30 14.63
N ASP A 111 34.79 26.63 13.63
CA ASP A 111 35.25 28.00 13.35
C ASP A 111 34.62 28.50 12.07
N VAL A 112 33.86 29.58 12.15
CA VAL A 112 33.29 30.26 10.97
C VAL A 112 34.38 31.07 10.29
N ILE A 113 34.68 30.72 9.04
CA ILE A 113 35.74 31.36 8.25
C ILE A 113 35.16 32.49 7.42
N ASP A 114 34.01 32.23 6.76
CA ASP A 114 33.38 33.14 5.80
C ASP A 114 31.87 32.80 5.67
N ASN A 115 31.14 33.59 4.90
CA ASN A 115 29.75 33.30 4.50
C ASN A 115 29.65 33.57 2.99
N ALA A 116 29.10 32.59 2.26
CA ALA A 116 28.93 32.67 0.82
C ALA A 116 27.57 32.10 0.37
N PRO A 117 27.06 32.53 -0.79
CA PRO A 117 25.93 31.88 -1.42
C PRO A 117 26.16 30.37 -1.58
N LEU A 118 25.09 29.57 -1.51
CA LEU A 118 25.21 28.12 -1.72
C LEU A 118 25.73 27.84 -3.15
N PRO A 119 26.55 26.79 -3.32
CA PRO A 119 27.09 26.41 -4.61
C PRO A 119 25.96 25.95 -5.54
N ASP A 120 26.20 26.06 -6.85
CA ASP A 120 25.30 25.47 -7.84
C ASP A 120 25.24 23.94 -7.64
N THR A 121 24.01 23.42 -7.67
CA THR A 121 23.77 22.00 -7.46
C THR A 121 23.62 21.27 -8.78
N PRO A 122 24.23 20.09 -8.95
CA PRO A 122 23.98 19.26 -10.11
C PRO A 122 22.49 18.88 -10.16
N LYS A 123 21.92 18.85 -11.37
CA LYS A 123 20.55 18.43 -11.58
C LYS A 123 20.46 16.90 -11.59
N LEU A 124 19.46 16.36 -10.94
CA LEU A 124 19.15 14.93 -11.00
C LEU A 124 18.73 14.57 -12.44
N ASP A 125 19.40 13.57 -13.01
CA ASP A 125 18.88 12.87 -14.18
C ASP A 125 17.93 11.75 -13.73
N TRP A 126 16.64 11.90 -13.97
CA TRP A 126 15.62 10.94 -13.59
C TRP A 126 15.83 9.55 -14.19
N ASN A 127 16.48 9.44 -15.36
CA ASN A 127 16.75 8.14 -15.97
C ASN A 127 17.83 7.36 -15.23
N THR A 128 18.78 8.06 -14.61
CA THR A 128 19.85 7.43 -13.82
C THR A 128 19.47 7.22 -12.36
N TYR A 129 18.41 7.87 -11.88
CA TYR A 129 17.92 7.75 -10.51
C TYR A 129 17.57 6.30 -10.11
N LEU A 130 17.05 5.51 -11.05
CA LEU A 130 16.66 4.12 -10.82
C LEU A 130 17.85 3.15 -10.81
N LEU A 131 19.05 3.59 -11.21
CA LEU A 131 20.21 2.73 -11.15
C LEU A 131 20.66 2.57 -9.69
N PRO A 132 21.09 1.36 -9.27
CA PRO A 132 21.69 1.17 -7.95
C PRO A 132 22.97 1.99 -7.88
N HIS A 133 22.85 3.18 -7.30
CA HIS A 133 23.97 4.05 -7.03
C HIS A 133 24.52 3.76 -5.63
N ASP A 134 25.80 4.10 -5.44
CA ASP A 134 26.46 4.06 -4.15
C ASP A 134 25.58 4.72 -3.09
N ASP A 135 25.55 4.14 -1.88
CA ASP A 135 24.77 4.60 -0.71
C ASP A 135 25.19 6.00 -0.20
N ASN A 136 25.90 6.76 -1.01
CA ASN A 136 26.46 8.05 -0.63
C ASN A 136 25.39 9.15 -0.74
N SER A 137 25.25 9.92 0.33
CA SER A 137 24.47 11.15 0.30
C SER A 137 25.14 12.19 -0.60
N CYS A 138 24.36 12.85 -1.44
CA CYS A 138 24.87 13.91 -2.31
C CYS A 138 23.91 15.10 -2.33
N PHE A 139 24.48 16.30 -2.55
CA PHE A 139 23.69 17.52 -2.67
C PHE A 139 23.31 17.73 -4.14
N MET A 140 22.02 17.89 -4.42
CA MET A 140 21.54 18.03 -5.80
C MET A 140 20.23 18.80 -5.89
N SER A 141 19.86 19.10 -7.12
CA SER A 141 18.62 19.77 -7.51
C SER A 141 17.72 18.82 -8.27
N VAL A 142 16.47 18.71 -7.84
CA VAL A 142 15.45 17.85 -8.45
C VAL A 142 14.25 18.69 -8.86
N SER A 143 13.84 18.60 -10.12
CA SER A 143 12.65 19.27 -10.66
C SER A 143 11.53 18.27 -10.88
N GLY A 144 10.29 18.64 -10.56
CA GLY A 144 9.12 17.81 -10.77
C GLY A 144 7.84 18.46 -10.29
N VAL A 145 6.75 17.70 -10.34
CA VAL A 145 5.42 18.10 -9.88
C VAL A 145 5.15 17.51 -8.51
N VAL A 146 4.67 18.33 -7.59
CA VAL A 146 4.21 17.83 -6.27
C VAL A 146 2.90 17.08 -6.45
N THR A 147 2.86 15.80 -6.12
CA THR A 147 1.64 14.99 -6.29
C THR A 147 0.90 14.75 -4.98
N SER A 148 1.60 14.66 -3.87
CA SER A 148 0.98 14.56 -2.54
C SER A 148 1.84 15.21 -1.48
N VAL A 149 1.19 15.65 -0.41
CA VAL A 149 1.82 16.19 0.81
C VAL A 149 1.10 15.55 1.99
N ARG A 150 1.87 15.01 2.93
CA ARG A 150 1.34 14.35 4.13
C ARG A 150 2.24 14.60 5.33
N HIS A 151 1.64 14.70 6.48
CA HIS A 151 2.38 14.68 7.74
C HIS A 151 2.94 13.28 8.00
N ASP A 152 4.09 13.18 8.67
CA ASP A 152 4.61 11.88 9.08
C ASP A 152 3.82 11.35 10.28
N ASP A 153 3.33 10.10 10.19
CA ASP A 153 2.51 9.48 11.21
C ASP A 153 3.31 9.12 12.50
N PHE A 154 4.64 9.08 12.41
CA PHE A 154 5.52 8.64 13.50
C PHE A 154 6.30 9.79 14.13
N ASP A 155 6.67 10.80 13.34
CA ASP A 155 7.50 11.93 13.79
C ASP A 155 6.93 13.25 13.24
N ALA A 156 6.20 13.98 14.09
CA ALA A 156 5.53 15.23 13.74
C ALA A 156 6.46 16.36 13.25
N HIS A 157 7.78 16.19 13.32
CA HIS A 157 8.74 17.15 12.76
C HIS A 157 8.93 17.01 11.24
N TRP A 158 8.31 15.99 10.62
CA TRP A 158 8.50 15.71 9.21
C TRP A 158 7.20 15.77 8.41
N ASN A 159 7.30 16.39 7.24
CA ASN A 159 6.30 16.35 6.19
C ASN A 159 6.86 15.59 4.99
N TRP A 160 6.08 14.67 4.46
CA TRP A 160 6.41 13.92 3.26
C TRP A 160 5.75 14.53 2.04
N ILE A 161 6.57 14.83 1.03
CA ILE A 161 6.13 15.31 -0.26
C ILE A 161 6.47 14.23 -1.29
N MET A 162 5.55 13.91 -2.17
CA MET A 162 5.85 13.07 -3.33
C MET A 162 6.08 13.95 -4.54
N LEU A 163 7.29 13.92 -5.08
CA LEU A 163 7.67 14.64 -6.28
C LEU A 163 7.68 13.69 -7.47
N ARG A 164 7.02 14.05 -8.56
CA ARG A 164 6.90 13.23 -9.77
C ARG A 164 7.49 13.93 -10.99
N ASN A 165 8.10 13.14 -11.89
CA ASN A 165 8.48 13.55 -13.23
C ASN A 165 8.22 12.39 -14.20
N GLY A 166 7.21 12.51 -15.05
CA GLY A 166 6.74 11.43 -15.91
C GLY A 166 6.27 10.20 -15.12
N ALA A 167 6.91 9.06 -15.35
CA ALA A 167 6.62 7.81 -14.67
C ALA A 167 7.40 7.63 -13.35
N HIS A 168 8.32 8.53 -13.02
CA HIS A 168 9.20 8.40 -11.86
C HIS A 168 8.73 9.29 -10.72
N SER A 169 8.88 8.79 -9.50
CA SER A 169 8.57 9.54 -8.29
C SER A 169 9.70 9.43 -7.25
N ILE A 170 9.88 10.48 -6.46
CA ILE A 170 10.84 10.54 -5.36
C ILE A 170 10.15 11.13 -4.12
N PRO A 171 10.26 10.47 -2.96
CA PRO A 171 9.82 11.06 -1.71
C PRO A 171 10.78 12.17 -1.26
N VAL A 172 10.21 13.24 -0.74
CA VAL A 172 10.94 14.36 -0.16
C VAL A 172 10.53 14.48 1.30
N ALA A 173 11.50 14.43 2.20
CA ALA A 173 11.30 14.64 3.63
C ALA A 173 11.61 16.10 3.97
N ALA A 174 10.60 16.89 4.23
CA ALA A 174 10.69 18.29 4.58
C ALA A 174 10.48 18.46 6.10
N ILE A 175 11.27 19.35 6.71
CA ILE A 175 11.17 19.67 8.15
C ILE A 175 10.01 20.63 8.35
N ASP A 176 9.07 20.33 9.27
CA ASP A 176 7.85 21.12 9.46
C ASP A 176 8.12 22.55 9.87
N GLU A 177 9.16 22.79 10.67
CA GLU A 177 9.55 24.15 11.12
C GLU A 177 10.03 25.05 9.95
N GLU A 178 10.64 24.45 8.90
CA GLU A 178 11.10 25.20 7.72
C GLU A 178 10.03 25.19 6.61
N TYR A 179 9.25 24.11 6.52
CA TYR A 179 8.26 23.87 5.47
C TYR A 179 6.94 23.40 6.10
N PRO A 180 6.13 24.32 6.67
CA PRO A 180 4.87 23.96 7.30
C PRO A 180 3.90 23.26 6.35
N LEU A 181 3.17 22.27 6.86
CA LEU A 181 2.24 21.43 6.10
C LEU A 181 1.25 22.24 5.26
N ASP A 182 0.68 23.29 5.84
CA ASP A 182 -0.31 24.13 5.15
C ASP A 182 0.29 24.78 3.89
N THR A 183 1.51 25.32 4.00
CA THR A 183 2.24 25.92 2.88
C THR A 183 2.57 24.89 1.82
N LEU A 184 2.99 23.70 2.24
CA LEU A 184 3.31 22.60 1.31
C LEU A 184 2.08 22.08 0.57
N THR A 185 0.93 22.05 1.23
CA THR A 185 -0.33 21.57 0.64
C THR A 185 -0.77 22.43 -0.54
N GLU A 186 -0.46 23.72 -0.53
CA GLU A 186 -0.72 24.64 -1.66
C GLU A 186 0.13 24.33 -2.90
N LEU A 187 1.21 23.57 -2.74
CA LEU A 187 2.10 23.18 -3.82
C LEU A 187 1.61 21.97 -4.63
N VAL A 188 0.56 21.28 -4.18
CA VAL A 188 0.06 20.09 -4.88
C VAL A 188 -0.38 20.47 -6.29
N ASP A 189 0.24 19.82 -7.27
CA ASP A 189 0.12 20.09 -8.71
C ASP A 189 0.93 21.31 -9.23
N ALA A 190 1.83 21.86 -8.41
CA ALA A 190 2.81 22.85 -8.84
C ALA A 190 4.07 22.18 -9.40
N ASP A 191 4.72 22.83 -10.37
CA ASP A 191 6.10 22.50 -10.73
C ASP A 191 7.06 23.17 -9.77
N VAL A 192 7.92 22.39 -9.19
CA VAL A 192 8.90 22.87 -8.22
C VAL A 192 10.31 22.40 -8.59
N VAL A 193 11.29 23.14 -8.11
CA VAL A 193 12.68 22.70 -8.03
C VAL A 193 13.06 22.62 -6.58
N ILE A 194 13.49 21.46 -6.16
CA ILE A 194 13.92 21.19 -4.78
C ILE A 194 15.43 20.98 -4.78
N ARG A 195 16.15 21.77 -3.99
CA ARG A 195 17.58 21.62 -3.72
C ARG A 195 17.75 20.99 -2.36
N GLY A 196 18.51 19.91 -2.29
CA GLY A 196 18.64 19.21 -1.03
C GLY A 196 19.61 18.04 -1.08
N MET A 197 19.61 17.29 0.00
CA MET A 197 20.37 16.07 0.15
C MET A 197 19.56 14.89 -0.39
N LEU A 198 20.08 14.22 -1.42
CA LEU A 198 19.60 12.91 -1.80
C LEU A 198 20.30 11.85 -0.96
N THR A 199 19.56 11.07 -0.23
CA THR A 199 20.08 10.02 0.65
C THR A 199 19.23 8.77 0.60
N THR A 200 19.69 7.69 1.24
CA THR A 200 18.98 6.41 1.29
C THR A 200 18.53 6.13 2.72
N LEU A 201 17.26 5.76 2.89
CA LEU A 201 16.77 5.27 4.17
C LEU A 201 17.19 3.80 4.33
N THR A 202 18.26 3.59 5.10
CA THR A 202 18.97 2.29 5.15
C THR A 202 18.25 1.18 5.91
N SER A 203 17.22 1.48 6.70
CA SER A 203 16.68 0.49 7.64
C SER A 203 15.47 -0.30 7.16
N VAL A 204 14.65 0.23 6.23
CA VAL A 204 13.38 -0.43 5.86
C VAL A 204 13.09 -0.41 4.36
N PHE A 205 13.49 0.65 3.66
CA PHE A 205 13.21 0.82 2.24
C PHE A 205 14.51 1.16 1.52
N SER A 206 14.96 0.34 0.60
CA SER A 206 16.09 0.63 -0.30
C SER A 206 15.81 1.83 -1.24
N LYS A 207 14.91 2.72 -0.84
CA LYS A 207 14.48 3.88 -1.63
C LYS A 207 15.26 5.12 -1.20
N LYS A 208 15.69 5.86 -2.20
CA LYS A 208 16.29 7.19 -2.00
C LYS A 208 15.18 8.20 -1.71
N TYR A 209 15.50 9.19 -0.89
CA TYR A 209 14.65 10.34 -0.62
C TYR A 209 15.48 11.62 -0.61
N LEU A 210 14.82 12.73 -0.86
CA LEU A 210 15.42 14.05 -0.88
C LEU A 210 15.05 14.81 0.40
N VAL A 211 16.01 15.47 1.01
CA VAL A 211 15.79 16.39 2.15
C VAL A 211 16.10 17.80 1.67
N PRO A 212 15.11 18.70 1.55
CA PRO A 212 15.34 20.10 1.18
C PRO A 212 16.01 20.86 2.32
N PHE A 213 16.74 21.91 2.01
CA PHE A 213 17.46 22.70 3.00
C PHE A 213 17.29 24.20 2.82
N GLY A 214 16.96 24.89 3.94
CA GLY A 214 16.89 26.34 4.05
C GLY A 214 15.76 26.97 3.25
N GLU A 215 15.53 28.25 3.44
CA GLU A 215 14.45 29.00 2.80
C GLU A 215 14.41 28.90 1.28
N ASN A 216 15.55 28.67 0.64
CA ASN A 216 15.68 28.51 -0.82
C ASN A 216 15.78 27.05 -1.26
N GLY A 217 15.58 26.09 -0.36
CA GLY A 217 15.61 24.65 -0.67
C GLY A 217 14.48 24.22 -1.61
N MET A 218 13.39 24.98 -1.65
CA MET A 218 12.26 24.72 -2.53
C MET A 218 11.85 25.97 -3.28
N SER A 219 11.79 25.91 -4.60
CA SER A 219 11.37 27.03 -5.45
C SER A 219 10.27 26.62 -6.40
N ILE A 220 9.24 27.47 -6.53
CA ILE A 220 8.09 27.25 -7.40
C ILE A 220 8.46 27.75 -8.81
N VAL A 221 8.44 26.86 -9.78
CA VAL A 221 8.63 27.19 -11.21
C VAL A 221 7.30 27.61 -11.83
N ARG A 222 6.24 26.85 -11.55
CA ARG A 222 4.89 27.13 -12.01
C ARG A 222 3.90 26.77 -10.89
N LYS A 223 3.04 27.71 -10.54
CA LYS A 223 2.01 27.50 -9.53
C LYS A 223 0.98 26.46 -9.99
N ALA A 224 0.37 25.78 -9.05
CA ALA A 224 -0.80 24.94 -9.29
C ALA A 224 -1.94 25.78 -9.90
N THR A 225 -2.68 25.18 -10.80
CA THR A 225 -3.92 25.75 -11.38
C THR A 225 -5.13 25.12 -10.70
N ASN A 226 -6.33 25.67 -10.97
CA ASN A 226 -7.56 25.03 -10.49
C ASN A 226 -7.60 23.56 -10.94
N PRO A 227 -7.80 22.59 -10.05
CA PRO A 227 -7.80 21.19 -10.40
C PRO A 227 -8.78 20.81 -11.52
N PHE A 228 -9.92 21.48 -11.61
CA PHE A 228 -10.95 21.17 -12.60
C PHE A 228 -10.71 21.82 -13.99
N ASP A 229 -9.70 22.68 -14.10
CA ASP A 229 -9.27 23.24 -15.39
C ASP A 229 -8.18 22.40 -16.07
N ARG A 230 -7.85 21.25 -15.49
CA ARG A 230 -6.87 20.31 -16.03
C ARG A 230 -7.42 19.52 -17.22
N PRO A 231 -6.54 19.06 -18.13
CA PRO A 231 -6.96 18.32 -19.32
C PRO A 231 -7.64 17.00 -18.95
N PRO A 232 -8.48 16.47 -19.85
CA PRO A 232 -9.08 15.15 -19.68
C PRO A 232 -8.02 14.04 -19.57
N LEU A 233 -8.38 12.97 -18.90
CA LEU A 233 -7.54 11.80 -18.67
C LEU A 233 -6.92 11.28 -19.98
N GLY A 234 -5.61 11.07 -19.98
CA GLY A 234 -4.84 10.56 -21.12
C GLY A 234 -4.49 11.58 -22.19
N THR A 235 -4.83 12.87 -22.02
CA THR A 235 -4.54 13.93 -23.01
C THR A 235 -3.50 14.94 -22.54
N GLY A 236 -3.13 14.93 -21.27
CA GLY A 236 -2.18 15.88 -20.66
C GLY A 236 -0.85 15.25 -20.28
N ASP A 237 0.02 16.06 -19.67
CA ASP A 237 1.24 15.60 -19.03
C ASP A 237 0.89 14.65 -17.87
N PRO A 238 1.38 13.40 -17.86
CA PRO A 238 1.08 12.42 -16.81
C PRO A 238 1.59 12.82 -15.43
N SER A 239 2.51 13.76 -15.34
CA SER A 239 3.00 14.28 -14.06
C SER A 239 1.98 15.15 -13.34
N HIS A 240 1.08 15.80 -14.08
CA HIS A 240 0.05 16.68 -13.55
C HIS A 240 -1.29 15.99 -13.33
N ARG A 241 -2.17 16.67 -12.59
CA ARG A 241 -3.57 16.26 -12.43
C ARG A 241 -4.25 16.17 -13.80
N GLN A 242 -5.14 15.21 -13.92
CA GLN A 242 -6.02 15.05 -15.08
C GLN A 242 -7.45 14.92 -14.60
N THR A 243 -8.42 15.29 -15.42
CA THR A 243 -9.83 15.25 -15.07
C THR A 243 -10.53 14.03 -15.68
N VAL A 244 -11.47 13.49 -14.93
CA VAL A 244 -12.39 12.47 -15.41
C VAL A 244 -13.81 12.84 -14.96
N ARG A 245 -14.78 12.64 -15.84
CA ARG A 245 -16.20 12.81 -15.55
C ARG A 245 -16.88 11.45 -15.67
N GLY A 246 -17.75 11.14 -14.73
CA GLY A 246 -18.47 9.88 -14.73
C GLY A 246 -19.60 9.83 -13.73
N ILE A 247 -20.34 8.72 -13.78
CA ILE A 247 -21.41 8.38 -12.85
C ILE A 247 -20.80 7.55 -11.73
N VAL A 248 -21.06 7.95 -10.49
CA VAL A 248 -20.62 7.21 -9.31
C VAL A 248 -21.39 5.89 -9.23
N THR A 249 -20.68 4.79 -9.27
CA THR A 249 -21.26 3.44 -9.12
C THR A 249 -21.20 2.96 -7.68
N THR A 250 -20.15 3.32 -6.96
CA THR A 250 -19.93 2.95 -5.56
C THR A 250 -19.11 4.00 -4.85
N VAL A 251 -19.33 4.15 -3.55
CA VAL A 251 -18.64 5.08 -2.66
C VAL A 251 -18.11 4.30 -1.46
N GLY A 252 -16.81 4.44 -1.17
CA GLY A 252 -16.19 4.01 0.07
C GLY A 252 -15.84 5.20 0.97
N LYS A 253 -15.00 5.01 1.96
CA LYS A 253 -14.61 6.08 2.90
C LYS A 253 -13.92 7.25 2.20
N ASN A 254 -12.96 6.95 1.32
CA ASN A 254 -12.19 7.91 0.51
C ASN A 254 -12.02 7.44 -0.94
N TRP A 255 -12.89 6.55 -1.42
CA TRP A 255 -12.88 5.98 -2.76
C TRP A 255 -14.19 6.21 -3.46
N LEU A 256 -14.10 6.53 -4.74
CA LEU A 256 -15.20 6.53 -5.68
C LEU A 256 -14.89 5.58 -6.82
N PHE A 257 -15.89 4.87 -7.30
CA PHE A 257 -15.81 4.12 -8.55
C PHE A 257 -16.69 4.82 -9.57
N LEU A 258 -16.08 5.28 -10.66
CA LEU A 258 -16.76 6.04 -11.70
C LEU A 258 -16.94 5.18 -12.95
N GLN A 259 -18.17 5.12 -13.44
CA GLN A 259 -18.48 4.72 -14.80
C GLN A 259 -18.39 5.97 -15.68
N THR A 260 -17.50 5.94 -16.67
CA THR A 260 -17.23 7.09 -17.53
C THR A 260 -17.99 6.97 -18.83
N GLU A 261 -18.46 8.12 -19.33
CA GLU A 261 -19.02 8.24 -20.67
C GLU A 261 -17.86 8.43 -21.65
N GLY A 262 -17.62 7.45 -22.51
CA GLY A 262 -16.61 7.54 -23.56
C GLY A 262 -15.42 6.60 -23.41
N GLN A 263 -14.61 6.53 -24.44
CA GLN A 263 -13.41 5.71 -24.46
C GLN A 263 -12.31 6.43 -23.65
N LEU A 264 -12.17 6.02 -22.41
CA LEU A 264 -10.90 6.25 -21.74
C LEU A 264 -9.79 5.54 -22.55
N PRO A 265 -8.54 6.02 -22.53
CA PRO A 265 -7.40 5.29 -23.08
C PRO A 265 -7.28 3.88 -22.48
N LEU A 266 -8.05 3.62 -21.46
CA LEU A 266 -8.16 2.38 -20.68
C LEU A 266 -9.50 1.73 -20.98
N ARG A 267 -9.45 0.70 -21.74
CA ARG A 267 -10.47 -0.12 -22.41
C ARG A 267 -11.81 -0.40 -21.68
N ASN A 268 -12.01 0.00 -20.44
CA ASN A 268 -13.10 -0.57 -19.62
C ASN A 268 -14.25 0.39 -19.25
N GLY A 269 -14.10 1.71 -19.46
CA GLY A 269 -15.13 2.69 -19.11
C GLY A 269 -15.41 2.86 -17.61
N PHE A 270 -14.54 2.30 -16.75
CA PHE A 270 -14.64 2.39 -15.29
C PHE A 270 -13.28 2.75 -14.70
N ILE A 271 -13.28 3.61 -13.70
CA ILE A 271 -12.04 4.03 -13.05
C ILE A 271 -12.23 4.20 -11.53
N PRO A 272 -11.36 3.58 -10.73
CA PRO A 272 -11.27 3.88 -9.30
C PRO A 272 -10.62 5.24 -9.10
N VAL A 273 -11.18 6.03 -8.18
CA VAL A 273 -10.69 7.35 -7.81
C VAL A 273 -10.49 7.39 -6.30
N GLN A 274 -9.26 7.58 -5.87
CA GLN A 274 -8.89 7.79 -4.48
C GLN A 274 -8.86 9.29 -4.18
N LEU A 275 -9.69 9.75 -3.25
CA LEU A 275 -9.76 11.15 -2.84
C LEU A 275 -8.70 11.48 -1.78
N CYS A 276 -8.25 12.74 -1.77
CA CYS A 276 -7.41 13.29 -0.69
C CYS A 276 -8.13 13.31 0.67
N GLY A 277 -9.46 13.32 0.67
CA GLY A 277 -10.30 13.38 1.88
C GLY A 277 -11.47 12.40 1.80
N SER A 278 -12.51 12.66 2.56
CA SER A 278 -13.75 11.88 2.53
C SER A 278 -14.57 12.19 1.27
N CYS A 279 -15.45 11.26 0.91
CA CYS A 279 -16.38 11.44 -0.21
C CYS A 279 -17.49 12.47 0.05
N GLY A 280 -17.61 12.94 1.29
CA GLY A 280 -18.66 13.91 1.68
C GLY A 280 -20.07 13.36 1.45
N ASP A 281 -20.88 14.13 0.74
CA ASP A 281 -22.27 13.82 0.39
C ASP A 281 -22.43 13.19 -1.01
N ILE A 282 -21.33 12.78 -1.63
CA ILE A 282 -21.34 12.07 -2.92
C ILE A 282 -21.93 10.67 -2.70
N ALA A 283 -22.88 10.30 -3.55
CA ALA A 283 -23.60 9.02 -3.47
C ALA A 283 -23.64 8.31 -4.84
N PRO A 284 -23.91 6.99 -4.88
CA PRO A 284 -24.14 6.28 -6.12
C PRO A 284 -25.25 6.93 -6.96
N GLY A 285 -25.01 7.06 -8.27
CA GLY A 285 -25.88 7.77 -9.21
C GLY A 285 -25.56 9.25 -9.38
N ASP A 286 -24.69 9.84 -8.57
CA ASP A 286 -24.23 11.20 -8.80
C ASP A 286 -23.29 11.28 -10.00
N ILE A 287 -23.42 12.34 -10.78
CA ILE A 287 -22.48 12.70 -11.84
C ILE A 287 -21.40 13.56 -11.21
N VAL A 288 -20.15 13.10 -11.31
CA VAL A 288 -19.00 13.71 -10.65
C VAL A 288 -17.90 14.00 -11.65
N SER A 289 -17.32 15.19 -11.53
CA SER A 289 -16.00 15.50 -12.07
C SER A 289 -14.96 15.27 -10.99
N ALA A 290 -13.98 14.40 -11.26
CA ALA A 290 -12.84 14.17 -10.40
C ALA A 290 -11.54 14.59 -11.08
N SER A 291 -10.66 15.21 -10.32
CA SER A 291 -9.34 15.66 -10.79
C SER A 291 -8.26 15.13 -9.87
N GLY A 292 -7.32 14.37 -10.40
CA GLY A 292 -6.24 13.75 -9.64
C GLY A 292 -5.11 13.24 -10.52
N PHE A 293 -4.16 12.57 -9.91
CA PHE A 293 -2.97 12.06 -10.59
C PHE A 293 -3.20 10.63 -11.06
N LEU A 294 -2.87 10.38 -12.32
CA LEU A 294 -2.91 9.03 -12.87
C LEU A 294 -1.82 8.18 -12.21
N ASN A 295 -2.22 7.12 -11.53
CA ASN A 295 -1.28 6.17 -10.95
C ASN A 295 -0.90 5.11 -11.99
N LEU A 296 0.35 5.20 -12.47
CA LEU A 296 0.92 4.30 -13.47
C LEU A 296 1.70 3.13 -12.85
N GLU A 297 2.02 3.21 -11.55
CA GLU A 297 2.75 2.16 -10.84
C GLU A 297 1.83 1.00 -10.44
N SER A 298 0.52 1.25 -10.38
CA SER A 298 -0.48 0.22 -10.10
C SER A 298 -0.71 -0.64 -11.36
N ALA A 299 -0.82 -1.93 -11.15
CA ALA A 299 -1.24 -2.86 -12.22
C ALA A 299 -2.64 -2.52 -12.78
N ASN A 300 -3.43 -1.82 -11.99
CA ASN A 300 -4.74 -1.31 -12.35
C ASN A 300 -4.69 0.22 -12.36
N VAL A 301 -5.15 0.80 -13.44
CA VAL A 301 -5.18 2.26 -13.58
C VAL A 301 -6.17 2.85 -12.62
N GLN A 302 -5.71 3.81 -11.84
CA GLN A 302 -6.53 4.55 -10.89
C GLN A 302 -6.11 6.02 -10.87
N ILE A 303 -7.01 6.87 -10.40
CA ILE A 303 -6.68 8.27 -10.09
C ILE A 303 -6.47 8.36 -8.58
N SER A 304 -5.34 8.91 -8.18
CA SER A 304 -4.99 9.12 -6.76
C SER A 304 -4.91 10.60 -6.43
N GLU A 305 -4.94 10.91 -5.13
CA GLU A 305 -4.88 12.28 -4.59
C GLU A 305 -5.90 13.21 -5.26
N ALA A 306 -7.10 12.68 -5.51
CA ALA A 306 -8.12 13.38 -6.26
C ALA A 306 -8.97 14.31 -5.38
N VAL A 307 -9.44 15.36 -6.03
CA VAL A 307 -10.57 16.18 -5.57
C VAL A 307 -11.77 15.90 -6.46
N ALA A 308 -12.97 15.87 -5.89
CA ALA A 308 -14.19 15.58 -6.62
C ALA A 308 -15.23 16.67 -6.41
N ARG A 309 -16.01 16.94 -7.47
CA ARG A 309 -17.12 17.90 -7.46
C ARG A 309 -18.34 17.25 -8.07
N ARG A 310 -19.45 17.26 -7.33
CA ARG A 310 -20.74 16.81 -7.86
C ARG A 310 -21.27 17.84 -8.85
N GLU A 311 -21.67 17.37 -10.03
CA GLU A 311 -22.23 18.20 -11.10
C GLU A 311 -23.72 17.99 -11.30
N GLY A 312 -24.23 16.81 -10.92
CA GLY A 312 -25.62 16.45 -11.08
C GLY A 312 -25.92 15.05 -10.54
N ARG A 313 -27.05 14.53 -10.93
CA ARG A 313 -27.48 13.18 -10.59
C ARG A 313 -28.19 12.56 -11.80
N THR A 314 -27.91 11.28 -12.05
CA THR A 314 -28.58 10.50 -13.09
C THR A 314 -29.78 9.74 -12.55
N ALA A 315 -30.58 9.18 -13.44
CA ALA A 315 -31.66 8.30 -13.03
C ALA A 315 -31.10 7.00 -12.39
N PRO A 316 -31.79 6.43 -11.38
CA PRO A 316 -31.30 5.24 -10.69
C PRO A 316 -31.03 4.04 -11.61
N ASN A 317 -31.72 3.96 -12.75
CA ASN A 317 -31.59 2.87 -13.71
C ASN A 317 -30.31 2.92 -14.57
N ASP A 318 -29.57 4.04 -14.54
CA ASP A 318 -28.34 4.17 -15.33
C ASP A 318 -27.14 3.50 -14.65
N VAL A 319 -27.30 3.05 -13.41
CA VAL A 319 -26.26 2.37 -12.61
C VAL A 319 -26.63 0.90 -12.44
N ASN A 320 -26.76 0.18 -13.55
CA ASN A 320 -27.13 -1.23 -13.52
C ASN A 320 -25.86 -2.13 -13.44
N PRO A 321 -25.88 -3.17 -12.59
CA PRO A 321 -24.83 -4.17 -12.60
C PRO A 321 -24.90 -5.00 -13.90
N VAL A 322 -23.74 -5.43 -14.37
CA VAL A 322 -23.64 -6.39 -15.46
C VAL A 322 -23.72 -7.79 -14.86
N ASP A 323 -24.72 -8.58 -15.29
CA ASP A 323 -24.84 -9.98 -14.88
C ASP A 323 -23.75 -10.82 -15.58
N ILE A 324 -22.89 -11.44 -14.78
CA ILE A 324 -21.80 -12.26 -15.30
C ILE A 324 -21.71 -13.60 -14.57
N ASP A 325 -21.22 -14.59 -15.29
CA ASP A 325 -20.90 -15.88 -14.70
C ASP A 325 -19.52 -15.81 -14.01
N ILE A 326 -19.40 -16.45 -12.83
CA ILE A 326 -18.12 -16.55 -12.11
C ILE A 326 -17.02 -17.12 -13.02
N GLU A 327 -17.34 -18.07 -13.89
CA GLU A 327 -16.36 -18.62 -14.84
C GLU A 327 -15.78 -17.57 -15.78
N SER A 328 -16.57 -16.57 -16.19
CA SER A 328 -16.13 -15.51 -17.10
C SER A 328 -15.12 -14.54 -16.46
N LEU A 329 -14.98 -14.57 -15.15
CA LEU A 329 -13.94 -13.82 -14.41
C LEU A 329 -12.55 -14.46 -14.58
N PHE A 330 -12.52 -15.71 -14.97
CA PHE A 330 -11.28 -16.48 -15.12
C PHE A 330 -11.06 -16.85 -16.59
N MET A 331 -9.89 -16.53 -17.11
CA MET A 331 -9.49 -16.92 -18.47
C MET A 331 -8.54 -18.11 -18.38
N SER A 332 -8.69 -19.05 -19.29
CA SER A 332 -7.72 -20.12 -19.47
C SER A 332 -6.94 -19.86 -20.75
N GLN A 333 -5.73 -19.38 -20.64
CA GLN A 333 -4.78 -19.32 -21.76
C GLN A 333 -3.61 -20.27 -21.49
N ASN A 334 -3.40 -21.22 -22.41
CA ASN A 334 -2.26 -22.17 -22.37
C ASN A 334 -2.11 -22.96 -21.06
N GLY A 335 -3.24 -23.29 -20.40
CA GLY A 335 -3.23 -24.02 -19.13
C GLY A 335 -2.90 -23.17 -17.88
N LEU A 336 -2.61 -21.90 -18.05
CA LEU A 336 -2.48 -20.93 -16.95
C LEU A 336 -3.85 -20.35 -16.63
N ARG A 337 -4.19 -20.33 -15.34
CA ARG A 337 -5.39 -19.68 -14.84
C ARG A 337 -5.10 -18.20 -14.70
N GLU A 338 -5.66 -17.39 -15.56
CA GLU A 338 -5.59 -15.93 -15.48
C GLU A 338 -6.96 -15.36 -15.13
N VAL A 339 -6.96 -14.29 -14.32
CA VAL A 339 -8.16 -13.52 -14.05
C VAL A 339 -8.34 -12.45 -15.13
N SER A 340 -9.55 -12.30 -15.63
CA SER A 340 -9.84 -11.29 -16.65
C SER A 340 -9.81 -9.89 -16.08
N LYS A 341 -8.86 -9.06 -16.51
CA LYS A 341 -8.81 -7.63 -16.17
C LYS A 341 -10.00 -6.83 -16.70
N THR A 342 -10.74 -7.40 -17.65
CA THR A 342 -11.89 -6.73 -18.30
C THR A 342 -12.97 -6.30 -17.32
N TRP A 343 -13.06 -6.97 -16.18
CA TRP A 343 -14.09 -6.74 -15.17
C TRP A 343 -13.63 -5.84 -14.01
N HIS A 344 -12.33 -5.53 -13.93
CA HIS A 344 -11.82 -4.68 -12.86
C HIS A 344 -12.48 -3.30 -12.86
N GLY A 345 -12.96 -2.87 -11.70
CA GLY A 345 -13.65 -1.59 -11.49
C GLY A 345 -15.12 -1.56 -11.93
N LYS A 346 -15.62 -2.60 -12.61
CA LYS A 346 -17.02 -2.66 -13.06
C LYS A 346 -17.96 -3.08 -11.94
N LEU A 347 -19.16 -2.52 -11.98
CA LEU A 347 -20.28 -3.00 -11.17
C LEU A 347 -20.86 -4.26 -11.82
N ILE A 348 -20.69 -5.39 -11.13
CA ILE A 348 -21.11 -6.71 -11.63
C ILE A 348 -22.07 -7.37 -10.64
N ARG A 349 -22.82 -8.34 -11.15
CA ARG A 349 -23.60 -9.28 -10.35
C ARG A 349 -23.18 -10.69 -10.69
N VAL A 350 -22.88 -11.48 -9.66
CA VAL A 350 -22.52 -12.90 -9.79
C VAL A 350 -23.39 -13.76 -8.90
N GLU A 351 -23.59 -15.01 -9.29
CA GLU A 351 -24.28 -16.02 -8.51
C GLU A 351 -23.33 -17.15 -8.14
N GLY A 352 -23.36 -17.60 -6.89
CA GLY A 352 -22.55 -18.70 -6.42
C GLY A 352 -23.07 -19.33 -5.14
N THR A 353 -22.49 -20.45 -4.75
CA THR A 353 -22.78 -21.12 -3.48
C THR A 353 -21.81 -20.65 -2.41
N VAL A 354 -22.31 -20.26 -1.27
CA VAL A 354 -21.51 -19.86 -0.11
C VAL A 354 -20.73 -21.06 0.41
N VAL A 355 -19.40 -20.89 0.55
CA VAL A 355 -18.49 -21.93 1.09
C VAL A 355 -17.82 -21.53 2.40
N THR A 356 -18.12 -20.34 2.89
CA THR A 356 -17.58 -19.79 4.15
C THR A 356 -18.65 -19.86 5.23
N THR A 357 -18.30 -20.23 6.43
CA THR A 357 -19.23 -20.16 7.58
C THR A 357 -19.49 -18.70 7.96
N LEU A 358 -20.64 -18.42 8.58
CA LEU A 358 -20.97 -17.08 9.09
C LEU A 358 -19.93 -16.60 10.11
N GLY A 359 -19.45 -17.50 10.98
CA GLY A 359 -18.41 -17.19 11.97
C GLY A 359 -17.09 -16.79 11.29
N GLU A 360 -16.67 -17.51 10.27
CA GLU A 360 -15.46 -17.16 9.49
C GLU A 360 -15.63 -15.82 8.75
N SER A 361 -16.78 -15.60 8.12
CA SER A 361 -17.10 -14.34 7.45
C SER A 361 -17.10 -13.16 8.40
N ALA A 362 -17.61 -13.33 9.63
CA ALA A 362 -17.61 -12.27 10.64
C ALA A 362 -16.19 -11.91 11.12
N VAL A 363 -15.29 -12.88 11.20
CA VAL A 363 -13.89 -12.66 11.62
C VAL A 363 -13.04 -12.09 10.51
N THR A 364 -13.16 -12.63 9.30
CA THR A 364 -12.33 -12.24 8.15
C THR A 364 -12.89 -11.04 7.37
N GLY A 365 -14.18 -10.74 7.52
CA GLY A 365 -14.90 -9.77 6.69
C GLY A 365 -15.07 -10.20 5.24
N ILE A 366 -14.87 -11.49 4.95
CA ILE A 366 -14.88 -12.05 3.60
C ILE A 366 -15.81 -13.25 3.53
N MET A 367 -16.77 -13.22 2.61
CA MET A 367 -17.60 -14.36 2.22
C MET A 367 -17.10 -14.92 0.88
N ARG A 368 -16.95 -16.23 0.77
CA ARG A 368 -16.53 -16.88 -0.47
C ARG A 368 -17.70 -17.51 -1.19
N LEU A 369 -17.83 -17.17 -2.46
CA LEU A 369 -18.82 -17.75 -3.38
C LEU A 369 -18.11 -18.69 -4.36
N ARG A 370 -18.61 -19.92 -4.50
CA ARG A 370 -18.08 -20.92 -5.40
C ARG A 370 -19.12 -21.29 -6.46
N LYS A 371 -18.65 -21.40 -7.70
CA LYS A 371 -19.35 -22.06 -8.80
C LYS A 371 -18.36 -23.00 -9.47
N ASP A 372 -18.72 -24.28 -9.55
CA ASP A 372 -17.85 -25.36 -10.00
C ASP A 372 -16.49 -25.38 -9.26
N ASP A 373 -15.37 -25.23 -9.95
CA ASP A 373 -14.02 -25.17 -9.38
C ASP A 373 -13.50 -23.74 -9.13
N LYS A 374 -14.32 -22.71 -9.40
CA LYS A 374 -13.96 -21.30 -9.28
C LYS A 374 -14.54 -20.70 -8.01
N THR A 375 -13.72 -19.86 -7.34
CA THR A 375 -14.12 -19.15 -6.12
C THR A 375 -13.82 -17.66 -6.28
N VAL A 376 -14.77 -16.84 -5.88
CA VAL A 376 -14.63 -15.39 -5.74
C VAL A 376 -14.87 -14.97 -4.30
N GLU A 377 -14.25 -13.89 -3.88
CA GLU A 377 -14.39 -13.33 -2.55
C GLU A 377 -15.33 -12.13 -2.58
N VAL A 378 -16.18 -12.02 -1.57
CA VAL A 378 -17.10 -10.88 -1.38
C VAL A 378 -16.75 -10.25 -0.06
N GLN A 379 -16.37 -8.98 -0.07
CA GLN A 379 -16.01 -8.25 1.14
C GLN A 379 -17.28 -7.80 1.85
N VAL A 380 -17.53 -8.37 3.04
CA VAL A 380 -18.73 -8.09 3.83
C VAL A 380 -18.47 -7.24 5.07
N SER A 381 -17.20 -6.92 5.35
CA SER A 381 -16.80 -6.14 6.54
C SER A 381 -17.43 -4.76 6.64
N GLU A 382 -17.71 -4.12 5.50
CA GLU A 382 -18.22 -2.75 5.45
C GLU A 382 -19.74 -2.64 5.46
N ILE A 383 -20.47 -3.75 5.16
CA ILE A 383 -21.93 -3.74 5.07
C ILE A 383 -22.64 -4.21 6.35
N GLY A 384 -21.86 -4.61 7.37
CA GLY A 384 -22.39 -5.13 8.62
C GLY A 384 -22.94 -6.57 8.51
N THR A 385 -23.11 -7.22 9.64
CA THR A 385 -23.54 -8.63 9.70
C THR A 385 -24.99 -8.83 9.24
N SER A 386 -25.87 -7.86 9.45
CA SER A 386 -27.28 -7.92 9.06
C SER A 386 -27.51 -8.07 7.56
N GLY A 387 -26.49 -7.78 6.73
CA GLY A 387 -26.59 -7.90 5.28
C GLY A 387 -26.42 -9.32 4.73
N TYR A 388 -25.93 -10.26 5.54
CA TYR A 388 -25.62 -11.61 5.07
C TYR A 388 -25.91 -12.72 6.10
N GLU A 389 -26.67 -12.41 7.15
CA GLU A 389 -27.06 -13.38 8.21
C GLU A 389 -27.75 -14.62 7.63
N ASP A 390 -28.58 -14.44 6.59
CA ASP A 390 -29.28 -15.53 5.92
C ASP A 390 -28.41 -16.29 4.89
N ALA A 391 -27.21 -15.80 4.60
CA ALA A 391 -26.28 -16.39 3.64
C ALA A 391 -25.45 -17.51 4.29
N GLU A 392 -26.10 -18.55 4.79
CA GLU A 392 -25.44 -19.71 5.40
C GLU A 392 -24.60 -20.50 4.37
N GLU A 393 -23.60 -21.22 4.87
CA GLU A 393 -22.80 -22.15 4.07
C GLU A 393 -23.70 -23.15 3.33
N GLY A 394 -23.53 -23.26 2.02
CA GLY A 394 -24.33 -24.10 1.13
C GLY A 394 -25.56 -23.40 0.55
N SER A 395 -25.87 -22.16 0.94
CA SER A 395 -26.90 -21.33 0.32
C SER A 395 -26.43 -20.80 -1.04
N LYS A 396 -27.34 -20.67 -2.00
CA LYS A 396 -27.07 -19.99 -3.28
C LYS A 396 -27.36 -18.50 -3.12
N VAL A 397 -26.38 -17.66 -3.42
CA VAL A 397 -26.41 -16.22 -3.21
C VAL A 397 -26.12 -15.50 -4.53
N SER A 398 -26.83 -14.38 -4.75
CA SER A 398 -26.46 -13.36 -5.73
C SER A 398 -25.74 -12.23 -5.01
N ALA A 399 -24.52 -11.92 -5.42
CA ALA A 399 -23.75 -10.80 -4.93
C ALA A 399 -23.56 -9.76 -6.02
N THR A 400 -23.92 -8.51 -5.73
CA THR A 400 -23.70 -7.35 -6.60
C THR A 400 -22.62 -6.48 -5.98
N GLY A 401 -21.67 -6.02 -6.78
CA GLY A 401 -20.59 -5.15 -6.26
C GLY A 401 -19.56 -4.80 -7.31
N ILE A 402 -18.60 -3.96 -6.90
CA ILE A 402 -17.46 -3.62 -7.75
C ILE A 402 -16.49 -4.79 -7.78
N CYS A 403 -16.14 -5.24 -8.96
CA CYS A 403 -15.14 -6.28 -9.17
C CYS A 403 -13.73 -5.69 -9.04
N ILE A 404 -12.98 -6.12 -8.04
CA ILE A 404 -11.57 -5.80 -7.86
C ILE A 404 -10.74 -7.04 -8.19
N VAL A 405 -9.85 -6.90 -9.14
CA VAL A 405 -8.83 -7.92 -9.45
C VAL A 405 -7.56 -7.50 -8.75
N GLU A 406 -7.15 -8.26 -7.76
CA GLU A 406 -5.90 -8.02 -7.03
C GLU A 406 -4.76 -8.79 -7.68
N LEU A 407 -3.64 -8.08 -7.83
CA LEU A 407 -2.40 -8.63 -8.36
C LEU A 407 -1.40 -8.73 -7.21
N GLU A 408 -0.81 -9.88 -7.05
CA GLU A 408 0.30 -10.07 -6.14
C GLU A 408 1.61 -10.04 -6.94
N ASN A 409 2.54 -9.21 -6.47
CA ASN A 409 3.93 -9.27 -6.90
C ASN A 409 4.77 -9.71 -5.70
N PRO A 410 4.83 -11.02 -5.41
CA PRO A 410 5.28 -11.56 -4.14
C PRO A 410 6.73 -11.22 -3.78
N ASN A 411 7.56 -10.76 -4.74
CA ASN A 411 8.97 -10.51 -4.45
C ASN A 411 9.56 -9.28 -5.16
N GLY A 412 8.77 -8.46 -5.83
CA GLY A 412 9.33 -7.36 -6.64
C GLY A 412 10.28 -7.80 -7.76
N ALA A 413 10.54 -9.10 -7.86
CA ALA A 413 11.53 -9.70 -8.75
C ALA A 413 10.92 -10.41 -9.98
N THR A 414 9.62 -10.62 -9.99
CA THR A 414 8.94 -11.21 -11.15
C THR A 414 8.52 -10.14 -12.13
N ILE A 415 8.92 -10.31 -13.38
CA ILE A 415 8.59 -9.41 -14.51
C ILE A 415 7.07 -9.38 -14.77
N LEU A 416 6.34 -10.41 -14.33
CA LEU A 416 4.89 -10.52 -14.52
C LEU A 416 4.18 -10.57 -13.17
N PRO A 417 3.19 -9.68 -12.93
CA PRO A 417 2.34 -9.76 -11.75
C PRO A 417 1.49 -11.04 -11.81
N VAL A 418 1.43 -11.75 -10.69
CA VAL A 418 0.59 -12.94 -10.53
C VAL A 418 -0.77 -12.48 -10.01
N PHE A 419 -1.84 -12.94 -10.65
CA PHE A 419 -3.20 -12.68 -10.16
C PHE A 419 -3.45 -13.48 -8.88
N HIS A 420 -3.82 -12.78 -7.83
CA HIS A 420 -4.01 -13.37 -6.52
C HIS A 420 -5.48 -13.75 -6.28
N ARG A 421 -6.39 -12.81 -6.45
CA ARG A 421 -7.81 -13.04 -6.18
C ARG A 421 -8.74 -12.08 -6.92
N VAL A 422 -10.00 -12.49 -7.01
CA VAL A 422 -11.12 -11.62 -7.40
C VAL A 422 -11.92 -11.28 -6.16
N LEU A 423 -12.05 -10.00 -5.86
CA LEU A 423 -12.82 -9.47 -4.76
C LEU A 423 -14.01 -8.68 -5.30
N ILE A 424 -15.18 -8.91 -4.73
CA ILE A 424 -16.41 -8.15 -5.02
C ILE A 424 -16.67 -7.26 -3.80
N LEU A 425 -16.81 -5.96 -4.05
CA LEU A 425 -17.13 -4.96 -3.02
C LEU A 425 -18.61 -4.59 -3.12
N PRO A 426 -19.50 -5.13 -2.28
CA PRO A 426 -20.90 -4.73 -2.23
C PRO A 426 -21.02 -3.27 -1.78
N ARG A 427 -22.05 -2.57 -2.24
CA ARG A 427 -22.32 -1.16 -1.86
C ARG A 427 -23.15 -1.08 -0.58
N THR A 428 -24.08 -2.01 -0.45
CA THR A 428 -25.03 -2.10 0.67
C THR A 428 -25.35 -3.54 1.00
N ALA A 429 -26.03 -3.76 2.12
CA ALA A 429 -26.53 -5.08 2.51
C ALA A 429 -27.47 -5.72 1.47
N ASP A 430 -28.28 -4.90 0.78
CA ASP A 430 -29.24 -5.35 -0.24
C ASP A 430 -28.56 -5.89 -1.51
N ASP A 431 -27.27 -5.64 -1.69
CA ASP A 431 -26.49 -6.18 -2.81
C ASP A 431 -26.16 -7.67 -2.63
N ILE A 432 -26.41 -8.24 -1.43
CA ILE A 432 -26.28 -9.67 -1.16
C ILE A 432 -27.70 -10.23 -0.99
N ARG A 433 -28.11 -11.14 -1.88
CA ARG A 433 -29.44 -11.73 -1.86
C ARG A 433 -29.34 -13.24 -1.87
N VAL A 434 -29.98 -13.89 -0.92
CA VAL A 434 -30.13 -15.35 -0.90
C VAL A 434 -31.16 -15.75 -1.95
N ILE A 435 -30.73 -16.48 -2.97
CA ILE A 435 -31.57 -17.01 -4.04
C ILE A 435 -32.24 -18.32 -3.60
N ALA A 436 -31.47 -19.17 -2.93
CA ALA A 436 -31.91 -20.43 -2.39
C ALA A 436 -31.16 -20.76 -1.11
N HIS A 437 -31.89 -21.12 -0.09
CA HIS A 437 -31.30 -21.58 1.16
C HIS A 437 -30.64 -22.96 0.99
N ARG A 438 -29.75 -23.29 1.91
CA ARG A 438 -29.07 -24.58 1.96
C ARG A 438 -30.09 -25.72 1.83
N PRO A 439 -29.90 -26.71 0.93
CA PRO A 439 -30.78 -27.86 0.81
C PRO A 439 -30.88 -28.58 2.16
N TRP A 440 -32.12 -28.78 2.65
CA TRP A 440 -32.35 -29.52 3.89
C TRP A 440 -31.75 -30.94 3.83
N TRP A 441 -31.73 -31.52 2.64
CA TRP A 441 -31.18 -32.82 2.34
C TRP A 441 -29.67 -32.76 2.18
N THR A 442 -28.93 -32.97 3.28
CA THR A 442 -27.47 -33.16 3.20
C THR A 442 -27.15 -34.67 3.13
N PRO A 443 -26.05 -35.08 2.44
CA PRO A 443 -25.66 -36.49 2.39
C PRO A 443 -25.58 -37.13 3.77
N ALA A 444 -25.07 -36.40 4.78
CA ALA A 444 -24.99 -36.87 6.17
C ALA A 444 -26.37 -37.16 6.78
N ARG A 445 -27.36 -36.27 6.55
CA ARG A 445 -28.74 -36.46 7.04
C ARG A 445 -29.43 -37.60 6.31
N LEU A 446 -29.15 -37.76 5.01
CA LEU A 446 -29.70 -38.87 4.23
C LEU A 446 -29.13 -40.22 4.74
N VAL A 447 -27.84 -40.32 4.98
CA VAL A 447 -27.20 -41.50 5.59
C VAL A 447 -27.77 -41.78 6.97
N ALA A 448 -27.94 -40.75 7.81
CA ALA A 448 -28.52 -40.89 9.15
C ALA A 448 -29.98 -41.39 9.06
N MET A 449 -30.79 -40.89 8.15
CA MET A 449 -32.15 -41.39 7.92
C MET A 449 -32.17 -42.84 7.45
N ILE A 450 -31.30 -43.19 6.48
CA ILE A 450 -31.21 -44.60 6.02
C ILE A 450 -30.78 -45.51 7.18
N ALA A 451 -29.82 -45.08 8.00
CA ALA A 451 -29.39 -45.84 9.16
C ALA A 451 -30.53 -46.03 10.20
N LEU A 452 -31.29 -44.96 10.48
CA LEU A 452 -32.47 -45.03 11.37
C LEU A 452 -33.55 -45.96 10.83
N LEU A 453 -33.86 -45.85 9.54
CA LEU A 453 -34.85 -46.75 8.88
C LEU A 453 -34.38 -48.20 8.90
N SER A 454 -33.08 -48.44 8.66
CA SER A 454 -32.50 -49.78 8.73
C SER A 454 -32.56 -50.34 10.14
N ALA A 455 -32.22 -49.53 11.16
CA ALA A 455 -32.32 -49.91 12.55
C ALA A 455 -33.77 -50.23 12.97
N PHE A 456 -34.75 -49.43 12.50
CA PHE A 456 -36.18 -49.66 12.72
C PHE A 456 -36.63 -50.95 12.07
N LEU A 457 -36.24 -51.25 10.82
CA LEU A 457 -36.58 -52.51 10.14
C LEU A 457 -35.99 -53.72 10.89
N VAL A 458 -34.74 -53.64 11.31
CA VAL A 458 -34.09 -54.70 12.09
C VAL A 458 -34.85 -54.91 13.43
N GLY A 459 -35.18 -53.81 14.11
CA GLY A 459 -35.98 -53.86 15.34
C GLY A 459 -37.35 -54.50 15.15
N ALA A 460 -38.06 -54.12 14.06
CA ALA A 460 -39.36 -54.68 13.71
C ALA A 460 -39.26 -56.19 13.36
N MET A 461 -38.22 -56.60 12.65
CA MET A 461 -37.97 -58.02 12.36
C MET A 461 -37.70 -58.85 13.65
N LEU A 462 -36.89 -58.32 14.54
CA LEU A 462 -36.61 -58.95 15.86
C LEU A 462 -37.88 -59.03 16.73
N TRP A 463 -38.68 -57.96 16.74
CA TRP A 463 -39.95 -57.93 17.45
C TRP A 463 -40.94 -58.96 16.87
N ASN A 464 -41.07 -59.01 15.54
CA ASN A 464 -41.90 -60.01 14.90
C ASN A 464 -41.46 -61.44 15.20
N LYS A 465 -40.13 -61.70 15.19
CA LYS A 465 -39.57 -63.00 15.56
C LYS A 465 -39.93 -63.36 17.00
N THR A 466 -39.80 -62.41 17.95
CA THR A 466 -40.18 -62.65 19.35
C THR A 466 -41.69 -62.91 19.55
N LEU A 467 -42.53 -62.18 18.76
CA LEU A 467 -43.98 -62.42 18.78
C LEU A 467 -44.35 -63.81 18.23
N VAL A 468 -43.77 -64.21 17.13
CA VAL A 468 -43.97 -65.55 16.54
C VAL A 468 -43.53 -66.66 17.52
N GLU A 469 -42.39 -66.48 18.18
CA GLU A 469 -41.88 -67.42 19.20
C GLU A 469 -42.80 -67.49 20.42
N ARG A 470 -43.34 -66.36 20.90
CA ARG A 470 -44.35 -66.34 21.99
C ARG A 470 -45.64 -67.02 21.59
N ALA A 471 -46.15 -66.71 20.39
CA ALA A 471 -47.34 -67.36 19.87
C ALA A 471 -47.18 -68.89 19.73
N ARG A 472 -46.00 -69.37 19.26
CA ARG A 472 -45.66 -70.79 19.20
C ARG A 472 -45.67 -71.43 20.60
N ARG A 473 -45.02 -70.81 21.60
CA ARG A 473 -44.98 -71.31 22.99
C ARG A 473 -46.39 -71.39 23.61
N GLN A 474 -47.25 -70.41 23.35
CA GLN A 474 -48.65 -70.41 23.79
C GLN A 474 -49.45 -71.52 23.11
N ALA A 475 -49.28 -71.67 21.78
CA ALA A 475 -49.92 -72.76 21.05
C ALA A 475 -49.49 -74.16 21.57
N GLU A 476 -48.17 -74.34 21.77
CA GLU A 476 -47.61 -75.58 22.35
C GLU A 476 -48.13 -75.84 23.79
N ALA A 477 -48.29 -74.83 24.67
CA ALA A 477 -48.88 -74.95 25.96
C ALA A 477 -50.35 -75.37 25.94
N LEU A 478 -51.15 -74.73 25.06
CA LEU A 478 -52.53 -75.12 24.83
C LEU A 478 -52.67 -76.52 24.25
N PHE A 479 -51.83 -76.96 23.35
CA PHE A 479 -51.81 -78.35 22.89
C PHE A 479 -51.49 -79.36 23.99
N ARG A 480 -50.57 -79.01 24.90
CA ARG A 480 -50.25 -79.85 26.04
C ARG A 480 -51.40 -79.97 27.05
N GLU A 481 -52.11 -78.84 27.30
CA GLU A 481 -53.28 -78.85 28.15
C GLU A 481 -54.41 -79.69 27.55
N MET A 482 -54.68 -79.53 26.23
CA MET A 482 -55.68 -80.37 25.57
C MET A 482 -55.32 -81.83 25.49
N ALA A 483 -54.05 -82.20 25.46
CA ALA A 483 -53.55 -83.55 25.48
C ALA A 483 -53.63 -84.15 26.90
N ALA A 484 -53.56 -83.33 27.96
CA ALA A 484 -53.68 -83.78 29.34
C ALA A 484 -55.15 -83.99 29.85
N HIS A 485 -56.13 -83.47 29.09
CA HIS A 485 -57.57 -83.61 29.33
C HIS A 485 -58.23 -84.69 28.55
N LYS A 486 -57.53 -85.55 27.78
CA LYS A 486 -57.92 -86.74 27.17
C LYS A 486 -57.42 -87.93 28.00
#